data_8e5689df1dc31ef5889a7f7dc5b584ce
#
_entry.id   8e5689df1dc31ef5889a7f7dc5b584ce
#
_cell.length_a   1.000
_cell.length_b   1.000
_cell.length_c   1.000
_cell.angle_alpha   90.00
_cell.angle_beta   90.00
_cell.angle_gamma   90.00
#
_symmetry.space_group_name_H-M   'P 1'
#
loop_
_entity.id
_entity.type
_entity.pdbx_description
1 polymer ?
#
loop_
_entity_poly.entity_id
_entity_poly.type
_entity_poly.pdbx_seq_one_letter_code
_entity_poly.pdbx_strand_id
1 'polypeptide(L)'
;GDVRGTARIAGIMGAKRTSELIPLCHILNLSKVMIEFEYIEAACEIEARCTAKTVGKTGVEMEALTGVQVALLTIYDMCKAVDKGMCMKNIRLLEKTGGKSGVWKAGQEKDI
;
A
#
# COMPACT_ATOMS: atom_id res chain seq x y z
N GLY A 1 8.03 -0.18 -20.76
CA GLY A 1 7.85 -1.45 -20.07
C GLY A 1 6.52 -1.54 -19.33
N ASP A 2 6.33 -2.61 -18.65
CA ASP A 2 5.10 -2.86 -17.88
C ASP A 2 5.17 -2.12 -16.54
N VAL A 3 4.60 -0.92 -16.51
CA VAL A 3 4.60 -0.07 -15.32
C VAL A 3 3.82 -0.73 -14.18
N ARG A 4 2.62 -1.25 -14.48
CA ARG A 4 1.79 -1.88 -13.44
C ARG A 4 2.42 -3.14 -12.88
N GLY A 5 2.96 -4.00 -13.73
CA GLY A 5 3.62 -5.22 -13.29
C GLY A 5 4.84 -4.93 -12.42
N THR A 6 5.66 -3.98 -12.83
CA THR A 6 6.84 -3.58 -12.08
C THR A 6 6.45 -2.96 -10.73
N ALA A 7 5.45 -2.07 -10.72
CA ALA A 7 4.97 -1.44 -9.50
C ALA A 7 4.34 -2.46 -8.54
N ARG A 8 3.63 -3.47 -9.08
CA ARG A 8 3.06 -4.55 -8.27
C ARG A 8 4.14 -5.33 -7.54
N ILE A 9 5.16 -5.75 -8.28
CA ILE A 9 6.29 -6.50 -7.70
C ILE A 9 6.99 -5.64 -6.64
N ALA A 10 7.28 -4.39 -6.96
CA ALA A 10 7.95 -3.48 -6.02
C ALA A 10 7.13 -3.28 -4.74
N GLY A 11 5.83 -3.12 -4.87
CA GLY A 11 4.94 -2.97 -3.72
C GLY A 11 4.88 -4.22 -2.85
N ILE A 12 4.84 -5.39 -3.46
CA ILE A 12 4.89 -6.66 -2.72
C ILE A 12 6.21 -6.78 -1.96
N MET A 13 7.33 -6.44 -2.61
CA MET A 13 8.63 -6.42 -1.96
C MET A 13 8.65 -5.42 -0.80
N GLY A 14 8.09 -4.24 -1.00
CA GLY A 14 8.01 -3.22 0.05
C GLY A 14 7.22 -3.71 1.26
N ALA A 15 6.06 -4.32 1.03
CA ALA A 15 5.25 -4.89 2.11
C ALA A 15 6.05 -5.92 2.92
N LYS A 16 6.79 -6.79 2.24
CA LYS A 16 7.59 -7.83 2.89
C LYS A 16 8.81 -7.29 3.65
N ARG A 17 9.25 -6.09 3.33
CA ARG A 17 10.41 -5.45 3.96
C ARG A 17 10.04 -4.35 4.95
N THR A 18 8.79 -4.26 5.35
CA THR A 18 8.32 -3.20 6.23
C THR A 18 9.12 -3.12 7.52
N SER A 19 9.45 -4.26 8.14
CA SER A 19 10.22 -4.28 9.38
C SER A 19 11.65 -3.77 9.22
N GLU A 20 12.20 -3.81 8.00
CA GLU A 20 13.52 -3.26 7.71
C GLU A 20 13.50 -1.75 7.53
N LEU A 21 12.31 -1.18 7.23
CA LEU A 21 12.15 0.24 6.92
C LEU A 21 11.55 1.04 8.08
N ILE A 22 10.69 0.41 8.87
CA ILE A 22 10.00 1.05 9.99
C ILE A 22 10.60 0.53 11.29
N PRO A 23 11.32 1.40 12.05
CA PRO A 23 12.21 0.96 13.14
C PRO A 23 11.59 0.08 14.23
N LEU A 24 10.36 0.34 14.62
CA LEU A 24 9.73 -0.41 15.71
C LEU A 24 8.66 -1.40 15.22
N CYS A 25 8.70 -1.73 13.95
CA CYS A 25 7.78 -2.68 13.35
C CYS A 25 8.33 -4.10 13.48
N HIS A 26 7.52 -5.03 13.98
CA HIS A 26 7.93 -6.44 14.11
C HIS A 26 7.93 -7.15 12.75
N ILE A 27 8.79 -8.15 12.63
CA ILE A 27 8.79 -9.03 11.46
C ILE A 27 7.54 -9.90 11.50
N LEU A 28 6.76 -9.89 10.42
CA LEU A 28 5.56 -10.71 10.30
C LEU A 28 5.66 -11.59 9.06
N ASN A 29 5.16 -12.82 9.20
CA ASN A 29 5.03 -13.73 8.06
C ASN A 29 3.74 -13.42 7.34
N LEU A 30 3.85 -12.79 6.18
CA LEU A 30 2.70 -12.47 5.35
C LEU A 30 2.25 -13.70 4.58
N SER A 31 0.99 -14.06 4.72
CA SER A 31 0.40 -15.18 3.96
C SER A 31 -0.06 -14.74 2.58
N LYS A 32 -0.33 -13.44 2.41
CA LYS A 32 -0.78 -12.88 1.15
C LYS A 32 -0.45 -11.40 1.08
N VAL A 33 0.03 -10.96 -0.07
CA VAL A 33 0.11 -9.54 -0.44
C VAL A 33 -0.44 -9.42 -1.84
N MET A 34 -1.42 -8.56 -2.02
CA MET A 34 -2.05 -8.32 -3.31
C MET A 34 -2.09 -6.82 -3.58
N ILE A 35 -1.66 -6.42 -4.77
CA ILE A 35 -1.71 -5.03 -5.19
C ILE A 35 -2.52 -4.94 -6.47
N GLU A 36 -3.51 -4.06 -6.44
CA GLU A 36 -4.42 -3.83 -7.56
C GLU A 36 -4.35 -2.37 -7.97
N PHE A 37 -4.56 -2.11 -9.24
CA PHE A 37 -4.57 -0.76 -9.79
C PHE A 37 -5.86 -0.52 -10.55
N GLU A 38 -6.35 0.71 -10.49
CA GLU A 38 -7.48 1.16 -11.26
C GLU A 38 -7.14 2.53 -11.86
N TYR A 39 -7.36 2.68 -13.16
CA TYR A 39 -7.22 3.98 -13.81
C TYR A 39 -8.55 4.72 -13.74
N ILE A 40 -8.54 5.92 -13.14
CA ILE A 40 -9.71 6.76 -13.03
C ILE A 40 -9.61 7.84 -14.08
N GLU A 41 -10.20 7.57 -15.23
CA GLU A 41 -10.04 8.40 -16.43
C GLU A 41 -10.51 9.83 -16.21
N ALA A 42 -11.65 10.02 -15.57
CA ALA A 42 -12.22 11.34 -15.33
C ALA A 42 -11.29 12.27 -14.56
N ALA A 43 -10.44 11.72 -13.70
CA ALA A 43 -9.51 12.49 -12.88
C ALA A 43 -8.07 12.39 -13.36
N CYS A 44 -7.78 11.59 -14.38
CA CYS A 44 -6.42 11.27 -14.85
C CYS A 44 -5.55 10.77 -13.69
N GLU A 45 -6.09 9.84 -12.91
CA GLU A 45 -5.44 9.29 -11.73
C GLU A 45 -5.33 7.78 -11.80
N ILE A 46 -4.31 7.25 -11.12
CA ILE A 46 -4.19 5.82 -10.88
C ILE A 46 -4.38 5.61 -9.39
N GLU A 47 -5.33 4.75 -9.04
CA GLU A 47 -5.55 4.31 -7.68
C GLU A 47 -4.84 2.98 -7.47
N ALA A 48 -4.07 2.87 -6.41
CA ALA A 48 -3.43 1.62 -6.00
C ALA A 48 -4.04 1.15 -4.70
N ARG A 49 -4.30 -0.16 -4.59
CA ARG A 49 -4.79 -0.79 -3.37
C ARG A 49 -3.89 -1.94 -3.01
N CYS A 50 -3.44 -1.98 -1.78
CA CYS A 50 -2.64 -3.07 -1.26
C CYS A 50 -3.42 -3.80 -0.16
N THR A 51 -3.56 -5.11 -0.33
CA THR A 51 -4.14 -5.98 0.68
C THR A 51 -3.04 -6.89 1.22
N ALA A 52 -2.85 -6.90 2.52
CA ALA A 52 -1.88 -7.77 3.18
C ALA A 52 -2.59 -8.62 4.22
N LYS A 53 -2.17 -9.88 4.34
CA LYS A 53 -2.69 -10.82 5.32
C LYS A 53 -1.54 -11.57 5.97
N THR A 54 -1.73 -11.90 7.24
CA THR A 54 -0.80 -12.77 7.98
C THR A 54 -1.59 -13.91 8.63
N VAL A 55 -0.88 -14.98 8.94
CA VAL A 55 -1.46 -16.04 9.77
C VAL A 55 -1.38 -15.56 11.22
N GLY A 56 -2.50 -15.61 11.94
CA GLY A 56 -2.56 -15.15 13.32
C GLY A 56 -3.45 -13.94 13.49
N LYS A 57 -3.36 -13.31 14.65
CA LYS A 57 -4.28 -12.26 15.09
C LYS A 57 -3.69 -10.85 14.97
N THR A 58 -2.44 -10.72 14.54
CA THR A 58 -1.77 -9.42 14.43
C THR A 58 -2.25 -8.68 13.19
N GLY A 59 -2.44 -7.37 13.32
CA GLY A 59 -2.76 -6.53 12.17
C GLY A 59 -1.54 -6.30 11.29
N VAL A 60 -1.79 -6.04 10.02
CA VAL A 60 -0.74 -5.83 9.02
C VAL A 60 -0.91 -4.51 8.27
N GLU A 61 -1.44 -3.51 8.96
CA GLU A 61 -1.66 -2.18 8.36
C GLU A 61 -0.37 -1.53 7.88
N MET A 62 0.73 -1.71 8.61
CA MET A 62 2.00 -1.11 8.21
C MET A 62 2.54 -1.74 6.94
N GLU A 63 2.39 -3.06 6.80
CA GLU A 63 2.80 -3.77 5.59
C GLU A 63 1.98 -3.32 4.39
N ALA A 64 0.67 -3.18 4.55
CA ALA A 64 -0.20 -2.71 3.47
C ALA A 64 0.11 -1.25 3.10
N LEU A 65 0.29 -0.37 4.07
CA LEU A 65 0.62 1.03 3.83
C LEU A 65 1.99 1.20 3.17
N THR A 66 2.98 0.41 3.60
CA THR A 66 4.30 0.44 2.98
C THR A 66 4.21 -0.06 1.53
N GLY A 67 3.52 -1.17 1.32
CA GLY A 67 3.39 -1.76 -0.01
C GLY A 67 2.74 -0.83 -1.02
N VAL A 68 1.64 -0.18 -0.66
CA VAL A 68 0.95 0.74 -1.56
C VAL A 68 1.81 1.95 -1.88
N GLN A 69 2.57 2.46 -0.91
CA GLN A 69 3.45 3.61 -1.15
C GLN A 69 4.61 3.26 -2.07
N VAL A 70 5.22 2.09 -1.89
CA VAL A 70 6.31 1.64 -2.78
C VAL A 70 5.78 1.43 -4.20
N ALA A 71 4.58 0.88 -4.35
CA ALA A 71 3.94 0.73 -5.66
C ALA A 71 3.75 2.09 -6.34
N LEU A 72 3.20 3.07 -5.63
CA LEU A 72 2.99 4.42 -6.18
C LEU A 72 4.32 5.10 -6.50
N LEU A 73 5.31 4.96 -5.64
CA LEU A 73 6.63 5.54 -5.87
C LEU A 73 7.29 4.95 -7.12
N THR A 74 7.08 3.66 -7.36
CA THR A 74 7.59 2.99 -8.56
C THR A 74 6.91 3.52 -9.82
N ILE A 75 5.58 3.74 -9.78
CA ILE A 75 4.87 4.37 -10.89
C ILE A 75 5.45 5.76 -11.16
N TYR A 76 5.66 6.54 -10.10
CA TYR A 76 6.26 7.87 -10.25
C TYR A 76 7.63 7.78 -10.92
N ASP A 77 8.49 6.91 -10.43
CA ASP A 77 9.84 6.74 -10.97
C ASP A 77 9.81 6.39 -12.46
N MET A 78 8.95 5.48 -12.85
CA MET A 78 8.86 5.01 -14.24
C MET A 78 8.21 6.02 -15.18
N CYS A 79 7.36 6.91 -14.67
CA CYS A 79 6.59 7.86 -15.47
C CYS A 79 7.07 9.31 -15.36
N LYS A 80 8.00 9.62 -14.48
CA LYS A 80 8.44 11.01 -14.23
C LYS A 80 9.03 11.70 -15.43
N ALA A 81 9.56 10.96 -16.40
CA ALA A 81 10.08 11.55 -17.65
C ALA A 81 8.96 12.22 -18.44
N VAL A 82 7.72 11.74 -18.33
CA VAL A 82 6.55 12.31 -18.98
C VAL A 82 5.98 13.46 -18.16
N ASP A 83 5.87 13.29 -16.85
CA ASP A 83 5.31 14.32 -15.97
C ASP A 83 5.92 14.21 -14.56
N LYS A 84 6.77 15.17 -14.22
CA LYS A 84 7.39 15.25 -12.89
C LYS A 84 6.43 15.78 -11.83
N GLY A 85 5.31 16.36 -12.25
CA GLY A 85 4.36 16.99 -11.36
C GLY A 85 3.30 16.02 -10.78
N MET A 86 3.43 14.73 -11.07
CA MET A 86 2.52 13.75 -10.48
C MET A 86 2.59 13.80 -8.96
N CYS A 87 1.45 13.70 -8.33
CA CYS A 87 1.31 13.80 -6.88
C CYS A 87 0.78 12.48 -6.31
N MET A 88 1.46 11.96 -5.31
CA MET A 88 0.95 10.84 -4.52
C MET A 88 0.11 11.42 -3.39
N LYS A 89 -1.16 11.03 -3.34
CA LYS A 89 -2.10 11.63 -2.40
C LYS A 89 -3.07 10.60 -1.84
N ASN A 90 -3.75 10.97 -0.76
CA ASN A 90 -4.81 10.17 -0.13
C ASN A 90 -4.35 8.76 0.27
N ILE A 91 -3.09 8.60 0.63
CA ILE A 91 -2.58 7.33 1.12
C ILE A 91 -3.14 7.10 2.51
N ARG A 92 -3.93 6.04 2.67
CA ARG A 92 -4.63 5.79 3.92
C ARG A 92 -5.04 4.34 4.06
N LEU A 93 -5.30 3.94 5.28
CA LEU A 93 -5.88 2.65 5.58
C LEU A 93 -7.38 2.67 5.25
N LEU A 94 -7.87 1.64 4.56
CA LEU A 94 -9.29 1.50 4.26
C LEU A 94 -9.97 0.56 5.23
N GLU A 95 -9.33 -0.55 5.58
CA GLU A 95 -9.91 -1.57 6.43
C GLU A 95 -8.83 -2.34 7.15
N LYS A 96 -9.09 -2.69 8.39
CA LYS A 96 -8.20 -3.52 9.19
C LYS A 96 -9.05 -4.50 10.00
N THR A 97 -8.64 -5.77 10.00
CA THR A 97 -9.20 -6.80 10.87
C THR A 97 -8.08 -7.41 11.69
N GLY A 98 -8.42 -7.90 12.88
CA GLY A 98 -7.43 -8.45 13.80
C GLY A 98 -6.72 -7.37 14.63
N GLY A 99 -5.73 -7.77 15.43
CA GLY A 99 -5.08 -6.89 16.37
C GLY A 99 -5.98 -6.52 17.55
N LYS A 100 -5.58 -5.52 18.30
CA LYS A 100 -6.30 -5.10 19.53
C LYS A 100 -7.62 -4.41 19.24
N SER A 101 -7.74 -3.77 18.11
CA SER A 101 -8.91 -2.94 17.76
C SER A 101 -10.03 -3.70 17.07
N GLY A 102 -9.83 -4.99 16.74
CA GLY A 102 -10.79 -5.76 15.98
C GLY A 102 -10.96 -5.22 14.57
N VAL A 103 -12.21 -5.07 14.10
CA VAL A 103 -12.50 -4.57 12.76
C VAL A 103 -12.54 -3.05 12.75
N TRP A 104 -11.81 -2.46 11.80
CA TRP A 104 -11.82 -1.02 11.58
C TRP A 104 -12.01 -0.76 10.08
N LYS A 105 -12.82 0.24 9.73
CA LYS A 105 -13.03 0.67 8.35
C LYS A 105 -12.93 2.18 8.23
N ALA A 106 -12.44 2.65 7.09
CA ALA A 106 -12.40 4.08 6.79
C ALA A 106 -13.81 4.68 6.85
N GLY A 107 -13.90 5.91 7.34
CA GLY A 107 -15.16 6.58 7.58
C GLY A 107 -15.60 6.50 9.04
N GLN A 108 -14.96 5.65 9.84
CA GLN A 108 -15.18 5.52 11.28
C GLN A 108 -14.15 6.32 12.09
N GLU A 109 -13.09 6.80 11.45
CA GLU A 109 -12.04 7.60 12.08
C GLU A 109 -12.57 8.98 12.45
N LYS A 110 -11.98 9.52 13.49
CA LYS A 110 -12.25 10.89 13.93
C LYS A 110 -11.18 11.82 13.39
N ASP A 111 -11.55 13.06 13.13
CA ASP A 111 -10.57 14.09 12.79
C ASP A 111 -9.64 14.33 13.96
N ILE A 112 -8.40 14.52 13.64
CA ILE A 112 -7.37 14.79 14.64
C ILE A 112 -7.15 16.28 14.78
#